data_de09e6b72363e1a081146d61bb1da155
#
_entry.id   de09e6b72363e1a081146d61bb1da155
#
_cell.length_a   1.000
_cell.length_b   1.000
_cell.length_c   1.000
_cell.angle_alpha   90.00
_cell.angle_beta   90.00
_cell.angle_gamma   90.00
#
_symmetry.space_group_name_H-M   'P 1'
#
loop_
_entity.id
_entity.type
_entity.pdbx_description
1 polymer ?
#
loop_
_entity_poly.entity_id
_entity_poly.type
_entity_poly.pdbx_seq_one_letter_code
_entity_poly.pdbx_strand_id
1 'polypeptide(L)'
;MTNPNLISCKSTFQRINSRYFFILVIILVFYLFRNSYSQDHIYPVEDFYNRNIELPIDHNNPDEGSFTLYYQLSSNFNFNNPIIFFINDSQQAHGAPGDVDGLREEYQFDSLFNIIRYEPRGRQYSYIEIENEDGSINWEKAYRIFSSSQIVEDIERVRQNLLSDHPNKKIYLYGRSGGGYLVQEYLAKYFRYVERAFIRCGPNPLIMEKLGFIESRFLLNSLNTVDSTVYKKLEKVLDENVVPELNLLWLLNRLAYQFQDPGPIQAKIIDELFQNNFDTYQSYMEKGGYDYLKLKGNKVLINQMGIGGFLRPIECDGKYLLGPPPDYIDPIYYCFRDLSSAFIDLIEKNKVPSPIFPSLNKFEEVETEVFYLAGKNDHMSPYQIGVELGKYFPNYELFISDDNHLFNKHKDCYPLLRNAFFKHGNSSRQLKEAKKNILCKEWKLN
;
A
#
# COMPACT_ATOMS: atom_id res chain seq x y z
N MET A 1 90.41 7.18 -17.89
CA MET A 1 90.06 6.67 -19.23
C MET A 1 88.58 6.26 -19.10
N THR A 2 87.87 7.10 -19.43
CA THR A 2 86.63 7.48 -20.18
C THR A 2 86.05 6.32 -21.00
N ASN A 3 84.85 5.93 -20.76
CA ASN A 3 83.73 6.21 -21.65
C ASN A 3 82.36 5.74 -21.11
N PRO A 4 81.35 6.54 -21.19
CA PRO A 4 80.00 6.13 -20.87
C PRO A 4 79.17 6.05 -22.14
N ASN A 5 78.27 5.10 -22.23
CA ASN A 5 77.12 5.15 -23.14
C ASN A 5 75.85 4.90 -22.38
N LEU A 6 75.22 6.01 -22.04
CA LEU A 6 73.79 6.07 -21.57
C LEU A 6 72.90 6.13 -22.80
N ILE A 7 72.17 5.04 -23.06
CA ILE A 7 71.09 5.01 -24.05
C ILE A 7 69.85 5.57 -23.39
N SER A 8 69.41 6.75 -23.85
CA SER A 8 68.17 7.40 -23.49
C SER A 8 67.01 6.70 -24.15
N CYS A 9 66.20 6.01 -23.35
CA CYS A 9 64.90 5.47 -23.78
C CYS A 9 63.85 6.56 -23.63
N LYS A 10 63.53 7.29 -24.71
CA LYS A 10 62.37 8.22 -24.77
C LYS A 10 61.10 7.37 -24.88
N SER A 11 60.34 7.25 -23.79
CA SER A 11 59.01 6.72 -23.80
C SER A 11 58.04 7.68 -24.50
N THR A 12 57.59 7.27 -25.67
CA THR A 12 56.52 7.97 -26.41
C THR A 12 55.18 7.64 -25.74
N PHE A 13 54.83 8.44 -24.74
CA PHE A 13 53.42 8.43 -24.24
C PHE A 13 52.58 9.14 -25.30
N GLN A 14 51.88 8.39 -26.14
CA GLN A 14 50.81 8.95 -26.97
C GLN A 14 49.76 9.54 -26.03
N ARG A 15 49.50 10.85 -26.15
CA ARG A 15 48.39 11.55 -25.51
C ARG A 15 47.09 10.93 -26.03
N ILE A 16 46.50 10.04 -25.25
CA ILE A 16 45.12 9.62 -25.46
C ILE A 16 44.26 10.87 -25.32
N ASN A 17 43.55 11.20 -26.38
CA ASN A 17 42.72 12.37 -26.47
C ASN A 17 41.69 12.32 -25.34
N SER A 18 41.70 13.29 -24.41
CA SER A 18 40.90 13.28 -23.18
C SER A 18 39.38 13.06 -23.43
N ARG A 19 38.92 13.40 -24.63
CA ARG A 19 37.51 13.13 -25.03
C ARG A 19 37.22 11.64 -25.19
N TYR A 20 38.13 10.85 -25.74
CA TYR A 20 37.93 9.39 -25.87
C TYR A 20 38.06 8.66 -24.54
N PHE A 21 38.92 9.12 -23.66
CA PHE A 21 38.99 8.58 -22.29
C PHE A 21 37.72 8.85 -21.49
N PHE A 22 37.12 10.07 -21.61
CA PHE A 22 35.87 10.40 -20.96
C PHE A 22 34.69 9.59 -21.53
N ILE A 23 34.64 9.37 -22.84
CA ILE A 23 33.61 8.54 -23.47
C ILE A 23 33.76 7.06 -23.03
N LEU A 24 34.99 6.54 -22.95
CA LEU A 24 35.23 5.19 -22.50
C LEU A 24 34.89 4.98 -21.03
N VAL A 25 35.14 5.98 -20.16
CA VAL A 25 34.73 5.97 -18.75
C VAL A 25 33.21 6.04 -18.63
N ILE A 26 32.54 6.87 -19.43
CA ILE A 26 31.06 6.91 -19.44
C ILE A 26 30.48 5.57 -19.90
N ILE A 27 30.99 4.98 -20.97
CA ILE A 27 30.53 3.66 -21.45
C ILE A 27 30.81 2.57 -20.40
N LEU A 28 31.97 2.61 -19.74
CA LEU A 28 32.31 1.66 -18.68
C LEU A 28 31.44 1.83 -17.44
N VAL A 29 31.15 3.07 -17.08
CA VAL A 29 30.21 3.41 -15.99
C VAL A 29 28.79 2.96 -16.37
N PHE A 30 28.32 3.21 -17.59
CA PHE A 30 27.04 2.69 -18.07
C PHE A 30 27.00 1.17 -18.13
N TYR A 31 28.09 0.52 -18.54
CA TYR A 31 28.21 -0.95 -18.57
C TYR A 31 28.26 -1.55 -17.16
N LEU A 32 28.97 -0.93 -16.24
CA LEU A 32 28.98 -1.32 -14.81
C LEU A 32 27.62 -1.04 -14.14
N PHE A 33 26.95 0.05 -14.47
CA PHE A 33 25.59 0.30 -14.00
C PHE A 33 24.58 -0.67 -14.62
N ARG A 34 24.70 -1.02 -15.88
CA ARG A 34 23.81 -2.00 -16.53
C ARG A 34 23.99 -3.40 -15.95
N ASN A 35 25.24 -3.80 -15.63
CA ASN A 35 25.52 -5.09 -14.99
C ASN A 35 25.23 -5.10 -13.48
N SER A 36 25.13 -3.93 -12.81
CA SER A 36 24.66 -3.87 -11.42
C SER A 36 23.13 -3.99 -11.32
N TYR A 37 22.39 -3.91 -12.42
CA TYR A 37 20.94 -4.08 -12.46
C TYR A 37 20.46 -5.49 -12.82
N SER A 38 21.34 -6.40 -13.25
CA SER A 38 21.09 -7.82 -13.04
C SER A 38 21.42 -8.12 -11.57
N GLN A 39 20.61 -7.60 -10.65
CA GLN A 39 20.57 -8.17 -9.30
C GLN A 39 20.19 -9.64 -9.51
N ASP A 40 21.15 -10.55 -9.35
CA ASP A 40 20.81 -11.91 -8.99
C ASP A 40 19.82 -11.78 -7.83
N HIS A 41 18.56 -12.10 -8.06
CA HIS A 41 17.54 -12.06 -7.02
C HIS A 41 17.95 -13.10 -5.98
N ILE A 42 18.68 -12.65 -4.95
CA ILE A 42 19.11 -13.51 -3.86
C ILE A 42 17.86 -13.77 -3.03
N TYR A 43 17.14 -14.84 -3.37
CA TYR A 43 16.07 -15.32 -2.53
C TYR A 43 16.62 -15.68 -1.15
N PRO A 44 15.88 -15.41 -0.09
CA PRO A 44 16.24 -15.88 1.23
C PRO A 44 16.47 -17.40 1.21
N VAL A 45 17.48 -17.86 1.95
CA VAL A 45 17.74 -19.30 2.08
C VAL A 45 16.50 -19.97 2.65
N GLU A 46 16.00 -20.97 1.94
CA GLU A 46 14.81 -21.70 2.34
C GLU A 46 15.10 -22.52 3.59
N ASP A 47 14.24 -22.34 4.60
CA ASP A 47 14.25 -23.09 5.85
C ASP A 47 12.83 -23.33 6.35
N PHE A 48 12.65 -23.74 7.59
CA PHE A 48 11.30 -23.93 8.16
C PHE A 48 10.50 -22.62 8.21
N TYR A 49 11.14 -21.48 8.44
CA TYR A 49 10.50 -20.18 8.63
C TYR A 49 10.46 -19.32 7.36
N ASN A 50 11.40 -19.53 6.45
CA ASN A 50 11.53 -18.82 5.18
C ASN A 50 11.21 -19.79 4.05
N ARG A 51 10.13 -19.54 3.33
CA ARG A 51 9.62 -20.49 2.33
C ARG A 51 9.40 -19.82 0.99
N ASN A 52 9.65 -20.58 -0.03
CA ASN A 52 9.39 -20.22 -1.42
C ASN A 52 8.35 -21.16 -2.01
N ILE A 53 7.53 -20.63 -2.91
CA ILE A 53 6.54 -21.40 -3.65
C ILE A 53 6.51 -20.92 -5.09
N GLU A 54 6.56 -21.86 -6.03
CA GLU A 54 6.37 -21.55 -7.46
C GLU A 54 4.89 -21.34 -7.75
N LEU A 55 4.57 -20.18 -8.32
CA LEU A 55 3.22 -19.79 -8.70
C LEU A 55 3.18 -19.34 -10.16
N PRO A 56 2.05 -19.51 -10.86
CA PRO A 56 1.91 -18.97 -12.21
C PRO A 56 1.96 -17.44 -12.19
N ILE A 57 2.60 -16.86 -13.18
CA ILE A 57 2.61 -15.42 -13.40
C ILE A 57 1.18 -14.89 -13.55
N ASP A 58 0.35 -15.64 -14.26
CA ASP A 58 -1.09 -15.37 -14.40
C ASP A 58 -1.90 -16.63 -14.02
N HIS A 59 -2.68 -16.56 -12.93
CA HIS A 59 -3.54 -17.65 -12.50
C HIS A 59 -4.63 -18.02 -13.51
N ASN A 60 -5.01 -17.07 -14.39
CA ASN A 60 -5.98 -17.31 -15.46
C ASN A 60 -5.34 -17.93 -16.72
N ASN A 61 -4.01 -17.83 -16.85
CA ASN A 61 -3.23 -18.41 -17.94
C ASN A 61 -1.92 -19.03 -17.41
N PRO A 62 -1.97 -20.19 -16.72
CA PRO A 62 -0.82 -20.78 -16.05
C PRO A 62 0.36 -21.12 -16.98
N ASP A 63 0.09 -21.31 -18.26
CA ASP A 63 1.10 -21.66 -19.26
C ASP A 63 2.02 -20.47 -19.65
N GLU A 64 1.71 -19.24 -19.18
CA GLU A 64 2.52 -18.05 -19.47
C GLU A 64 3.86 -18.03 -18.70
N GLY A 65 4.06 -18.95 -17.76
CA GLY A 65 5.25 -19.08 -16.95
C GLY A 65 4.98 -18.98 -15.46
N SER A 66 6.04 -19.10 -14.67
CA SER A 66 5.97 -19.06 -13.20
C SER A 66 6.90 -18.02 -12.62
N PHE A 67 6.68 -17.69 -11.36
CA PHE A 67 7.57 -16.90 -10.52
C PHE A 67 7.63 -17.49 -9.12
N THR A 68 8.71 -17.22 -8.41
CA THR A 68 8.85 -17.65 -7.02
C THR A 68 8.23 -16.62 -6.10
N LEU A 69 7.24 -17.01 -5.31
CA LEU A 69 6.68 -16.19 -4.23
C LEU A 69 7.33 -16.57 -2.90
N TYR A 70 7.82 -15.56 -2.18
CA TYR A 70 8.41 -15.71 -0.87
C TYR A 70 7.39 -15.43 0.25
N TYR A 71 7.41 -16.27 1.31
CA TYR A 71 6.64 -16.04 2.52
C TYR A 71 7.36 -16.50 3.78
N GLN A 72 6.99 -15.92 4.91
CA GLN A 72 7.61 -16.13 6.21
C GLN A 72 6.63 -16.62 7.25
N LEU A 73 7.12 -17.47 8.14
CA LEU A 73 6.45 -17.91 9.37
C LEU A 73 7.11 -17.25 10.58
N SER A 74 6.31 -16.83 11.58
CA SER A 74 6.87 -16.33 12.83
C SER A 74 7.71 -17.39 13.55
N SER A 75 8.74 -16.97 14.28
CA SER A 75 9.70 -17.87 14.94
C SER A 75 9.08 -18.82 15.98
N ASN A 76 7.89 -18.48 16.49
CA ASN A 76 7.10 -19.31 17.42
C ASN A 76 6.11 -20.22 16.72
N PHE A 77 6.23 -20.45 15.41
CA PHE A 77 5.25 -21.15 14.62
C PHE A 77 4.99 -22.58 15.14
N ASN A 78 3.70 -22.88 15.41
CA ASN A 78 3.22 -24.18 15.81
C ASN A 78 1.84 -24.43 15.22
N PHE A 79 1.66 -25.51 14.49
CA PHE A 79 0.37 -25.86 13.85
C PHE A 79 -0.81 -25.99 14.81
N ASN A 80 -0.60 -26.18 16.10
CA ASN A 80 -1.69 -26.21 17.10
C ASN A 80 -2.25 -24.82 17.42
N ASN A 81 -1.50 -23.76 17.15
CA ASN A 81 -1.91 -22.39 17.40
C ASN A 81 -2.74 -21.81 16.23
N PRO A 82 -3.56 -20.78 16.47
CA PRO A 82 -4.21 -20.02 15.41
C PRO A 82 -3.20 -19.38 14.47
N ILE A 83 -3.51 -19.40 13.17
CA ILE A 83 -2.63 -18.89 12.11
C ILE A 83 -3.25 -17.63 11.52
N ILE A 84 -2.59 -16.49 11.69
CA ILE A 84 -3.01 -15.20 11.13
C ILE A 84 -2.19 -14.92 9.87
N PHE A 85 -2.87 -14.75 8.75
CA PHE A 85 -2.31 -14.21 7.53
C PHE A 85 -2.37 -12.67 7.60
N PHE A 86 -1.21 -12.05 7.62
CA PHE A 86 -1.09 -10.59 7.53
C PHE A 86 -1.15 -10.18 6.05
N ILE A 87 -2.29 -9.62 5.65
CA ILE A 87 -2.56 -9.27 4.26
C ILE A 87 -1.97 -7.92 3.92
N ASN A 88 -1.01 -7.91 2.99
CA ASN A 88 -0.33 -6.74 2.47
C ASN A 88 -0.77 -6.46 1.02
N ASP A 89 -1.08 -5.21 0.70
CA ASP A 89 -1.63 -4.77 -0.59
C ASP A 89 -0.58 -4.24 -1.58
N SER A 90 0.68 -4.52 -1.38
CA SER A 90 1.80 -4.00 -2.19
C SER A 90 2.11 -2.51 -2.03
N GLN A 91 1.19 -1.68 -1.56
CA GLN A 91 1.45 -0.26 -1.28
C GLN A 91 2.30 -0.06 -0.03
N GLN A 92 2.30 -1.04 0.87
CA GLN A 92 3.00 -0.95 2.14
C GLN A 92 4.40 -1.53 1.99
N ALA A 93 5.41 -0.70 2.24
CA ALA A 93 6.80 -1.14 2.27
C ALA A 93 7.06 -1.93 3.56
N HIS A 94 6.78 -3.22 3.53
CA HIS A 94 7.18 -4.12 4.60
C HIS A 94 7.98 -5.22 3.94
N GLY A 95 9.26 -5.37 4.31
CA GLY A 95 9.78 -6.29 3.66
C GLY A 95 11.12 -6.92 3.66
N ALA A 96 11.93 -6.70 4.62
CA ALA A 96 13.14 -7.50 4.71
C ALA A 96 12.83 -8.93 5.13
N PRO A 97 13.55 -9.95 4.62
CA PRO A 97 13.52 -11.29 5.17
C PRO A 97 13.88 -11.26 6.67
N GLY A 98 13.19 -12.06 7.47
CA GLY A 98 13.37 -12.08 8.92
C GLY A 98 12.46 -11.14 9.72
N ASP A 99 11.60 -10.36 9.06
CA ASP A 99 10.86 -9.24 9.67
C ASP A 99 9.44 -9.60 10.15
N VAL A 100 9.02 -10.85 10.02
CA VAL A 100 7.68 -11.28 10.50
C VAL A 100 7.56 -11.17 12.01
N ASP A 101 8.65 -11.40 12.77
CA ASP A 101 8.66 -11.23 14.22
C ASP A 101 8.69 -9.76 14.60
N GLY A 102 9.44 -8.91 13.88
CA GLY A 102 9.38 -7.47 14.03
C GLY A 102 7.97 -6.92 13.76
N LEU A 103 7.30 -7.42 12.74
CA LEU A 103 5.90 -7.09 12.47
C LEU A 103 4.97 -7.55 13.60
N ARG A 104 5.20 -8.74 14.17
CA ARG A 104 4.45 -9.23 15.33
C ARG A 104 4.61 -8.30 16.52
N GLU A 105 5.82 -7.82 16.79
CA GLU A 105 6.13 -6.88 17.87
C GLU A 105 5.54 -5.49 17.61
N GLU A 106 5.74 -4.94 16.41
CA GLU A 106 5.20 -3.64 16.01
C GLU A 106 3.68 -3.58 16.18
N TYR A 107 3.00 -4.63 15.74
CA TYR A 107 1.54 -4.73 15.85
C TYR A 107 1.09 -5.32 17.17
N GLN A 108 2.00 -5.73 18.06
CA GLN A 108 1.70 -6.34 19.37
C GLN A 108 0.71 -7.52 19.26
N PHE A 109 0.94 -8.42 18.28
CA PHE A 109 0.20 -9.67 18.24
C PHE A 109 0.55 -10.55 19.43
N ASP A 110 -0.47 -11.19 20.03
CA ASP A 110 -0.26 -12.11 21.14
C ASP A 110 0.65 -13.28 20.72
N SER A 111 1.51 -13.71 21.63
CA SER A 111 2.50 -14.78 21.41
C SER A 111 1.89 -16.15 21.07
N LEU A 112 0.59 -16.35 21.34
CA LEU A 112 -0.14 -17.55 20.97
C LEU A 112 -0.51 -17.59 19.49
N PHE A 113 -0.39 -16.48 18.75
CA PHE A 113 -0.67 -16.47 17.33
C PHE A 113 0.59 -16.77 16.51
N ASN A 114 0.44 -17.62 15.51
CA ASN A 114 1.37 -17.71 14.41
C ASN A 114 1.07 -16.59 13.42
N ILE A 115 2.09 -15.86 12.99
CA ILE A 115 1.92 -14.84 11.95
C ILE A 115 2.56 -15.36 10.67
N ILE A 116 1.80 -15.28 9.58
CA ILE A 116 2.27 -15.52 8.23
C ILE A 116 2.32 -14.21 7.52
N ARG A 117 3.45 -13.95 6.87
CA ARG A 117 3.63 -12.83 5.99
C ARG A 117 4.12 -13.33 4.64
N TYR A 118 3.39 -13.02 3.59
CA TYR A 118 3.86 -13.23 2.22
C TYR A 118 4.37 -11.91 1.64
N GLU A 119 5.29 -11.99 0.72
CA GLU A 119 5.68 -10.84 -0.07
C GLU A 119 4.79 -10.77 -1.32
N PRO A 120 4.05 -9.66 -1.53
CA PRO A 120 3.20 -9.54 -2.71
C PRO A 120 4.00 -9.66 -4.00
N ARG A 121 3.38 -10.25 -5.03
CA ARG A 121 3.96 -10.37 -6.38
C ARG A 121 4.49 -9.03 -6.90
N GLY A 122 5.57 -9.07 -7.65
CA GLY A 122 6.25 -7.89 -8.19
C GLY A 122 7.18 -7.18 -7.20
N ARG A 123 7.34 -7.69 -5.98
CA ARG A 123 8.27 -7.16 -4.99
C ARG A 123 9.62 -7.88 -5.08
N GLN A 124 10.59 -7.42 -4.28
CA GLN A 124 12.00 -7.84 -4.37
C GLN A 124 12.23 -9.36 -4.39
N TYR A 125 11.57 -10.11 -3.50
CA TYR A 125 11.71 -11.58 -3.40
C TYR A 125 10.57 -12.36 -4.08
N SER A 126 9.64 -11.65 -4.72
CA SER A 126 8.54 -12.19 -5.50
C SER A 126 8.47 -11.47 -6.85
N TYR A 127 9.64 -11.30 -7.46
CA TYR A 127 9.82 -10.49 -8.66
C TYR A 127 9.19 -11.14 -9.88
N ILE A 128 8.57 -10.32 -10.72
CA ILE A 128 8.05 -10.70 -12.03
C ILE A 128 8.52 -9.67 -13.04
N GLU A 129 9.17 -10.13 -14.10
CA GLU A 129 9.63 -9.27 -15.18
C GLU A 129 8.45 -8.75 -16.00
N ILE A 130 8.40 -7.43 -16.16
CA ILE A 130 7.35 -6.72 -16.92
C ILE A 130 7.91 -5.69 -17.89
N GLU A 131 9.22 -5.71 -18.11
CA GLU A 131 9.86 -4.82 -19.07
C GLU A 131 9.76 -5.38 -20.48
N ASN A 132 9.54 -4.49 -21.43
CA ASN A 132 9.68 -4.75 -22.85
C ASN A 132 11.17 -4.81 -23.23
N GLU A 133 11.48 -5.27 -24.43
CA GLU A 133 12.86 -5.33 -24.96
C GLU A 133 13.57 -3.96 -24.97
N ASP A 134 12.84 -2.88 -25.09
CA ASP A 134 13.37 -1.51 -25.06
C ASP A 134 13.56 -0.94 -23.63
N GLY A 135 13.26 -1.72 -22.59
CA GLY A 135 13.34 -1.34 -21.18
C GLY A 135 12.16 -0.50 -20.68
N SER A 136 11.11 -0.32 -21.49
CA SER A 136 9.86 0.29 -21.06
C SER A 136 8.98 -0.72 -20.31
N ILE A 137 8.11 -0.23 -19.41
CA ILE A 137 7.18 -1.09 -18.67
C ILE A 137 6.06 -1.54 -19.61
N ASN A 138 5.77 -2.84 -19.64
CA ASN A 138 4.59 -3.41 -20.29
C ASN A 138 3.38 -3.26 -19.37
N TRP A 139 2.70 -2.13 -19.47
CA TRP A 139 1.58 -1.78 -18.60
C TRP A 139 0.35 -2.70 -18.80
N GLU A 140 0.12 -3.25 -20.01
CA GLU A 140 -0.97 -4.21 -20.25
C GLU A 140 -0.71 -5.52 -19.50
N LYS A 141 0.51 -6.05 -19.59
CA LYS A 141 0.93 -7.21 -18.80
C LYS A 141 0.82 -6.90 -17.31
N ALA A 142 1.37 -5.75 -16.87
CA ALA A 142 1.33 -5.31 -15.47
C ALA A 142 -0.09 -5.23 -14.91
N TYR A 143 -1.04 -4.64 -15.68
CA TYR A 143 -2.46 -4.58 -15.29
C TYR A 143 -3.04 -5.97 -15.00
N ARG A 144 -2.79 -6.91 -15.89
CA ARG A 144 -3.33 -8.27 -15.80
C ARG A 144 -2.75 -9.04 -14.62
N ILE A 145 -1.42 -9.01 -14.45
CA ILE A 145 -0.73 -9.86 -13.49
C ILE A 145 -0.62 -9.28 -12.07
N PHE A 146 -0.81 -7.97 -11.86
CA PHE A 146 -0.76 -7.33 -10.53
C PHE A 146 -2.14 -6.96 -9.97
N SER A 147 -3.22 -7.41 -10.63
CA SER A 147 -4.58 -7.19 -10.12
C SER A 147 -4.79 -7.83 -8.75
N SER A 148 -5.73 -7.28 -7.99
CA SER A 148 -6.11 -7.82 -6.68
C SER A 148 -6.53 -9.28 -6.73
N SER A 149 -7.23 -9.67 -7.80
CA SER A 149 -7.65 -11.07 -8.00
C SER A 149 -6.46 -12.04 -8.09
N GLN A 150 -5.35 -11.63 -8.70
CA GLN A 150 -4.12 -12.43 -8.76
C GLN A 150 -3.47 -12.55 -7.38
N ILE A 151 -3.46 -11.46 -6.60
CA ILE A 151 -2.92 -11.47 -5.22
C ILE A 151 -3.77 -12.37 -4.32
N VAL A 152 -5.09 -12.36 -4.47
CA VAL A 152 -6.00 -13.23 -3.71
C VAL A 152 -5.73 -14.70 -4.02
N GLU A 153 -5.46 -15.05 -5.29
CA GLU A 153 -5.04 -16.41 -5.65
C GLU A 153 -3.69 -16.77 -5.02
N ASP A 154 -2.72 -15.87 -5.01
CA ASP A 154 -1.44 -16.11 -4.36
C ASP A 154 -1.61 -16.43 -2.87
N ILE A 155 -2.43 -15.65 -2.16
CA ILE A 155 -2.73 -15.89 -0.74
C ILE A 155 -3.32 -17.30 -0.54
N GLU A 156 -4.24 -17.71 -1.40
CA GLU A 156 -4.84 -19.04 -1.33
C GLU A 156 -3.80 -20.14 -1.61
N ARG A 157 -2.90 -19.95 -2.58
CA ARG A 157 -1.81 -20.90 -2.86
C ARG A 157 -0.83 -21.01 -1.69
N VAL A 158 -0.49 -19.89 -1.05
CA VAL A 158 0.33 -19.90 0.18
C VAL A 158 -0.38 -20.70 1.28
N ARG A 159 -1.69 -20.48 1.48
CA ARG A 159 -2.48 -21.27 2.46
C ARG A 159 -2.47 -22.76 2.14
N GLN A 160 -2.71 -23.14 0.89
CA GLN A 160 -2.73 -24.55 0.46
C GLN A 160 -1.35 -25.20 0.66
N ASN A 161 -0.27 -24.52 0.29
CA ASN A 161 1.08 -25.01 0.49
C ASN A 161 1.41 -25.21 1.98
N LEU A 162 1.11 -24.19 2.81
CA LEU A 162 1.39 -24.24 4.24
C LEU A 162 0.58 -25.33 4.95
N LEU A 163 -0.67 -25.52 4.55
CA LEU A 163 -1.63 -26.41 5.21
C LEU A 163 -1.88 -27.71 4.43
N SER A 164 -0.95 -28.15 3.59
CA SER A 164 -1.09 -29.38 2.80
C SER A 164 -1.45 -30.60 3.65
N ASP A 165 -0.81 -30.73 4.83
CA ASP A 165 -1.05 -31.81 5.80
C ASP A 165 -2.20 -31.51 6.78
N HIS A 166 -2.78 -30.31 6.71
CA HIS A 166 -3.86 -29.83 7.57
C HIS A 166 -5.00 -29.16 6.79
N PRO A 167 -5.58 -29.81 5.75
CA PRO A 167 -6.47 -29.16 4.77
C PRO A 167 -7.75 -28.56 5.38
N ASN A 168 -8.19 -29.07 6.52
CA ASN A 168 -9.39 -28.59 7.23
C ASN A 168 -9.11 -27.47 8.24
N LYS A 169 -7.82 -27.11 8.44
CA LYS A 169 -7.47 -26.02 9.36
C LYS A 169 -7.85 -24.70 8.76
N LYS A 170 -8.68 -23.94 9.48
CA LYS A 170 -9.03 -22.57 9.11
C LYS A 170 -7.95 -21.59 9.55
N ILE A 171 -7.81 -20.52 8.79
CA ILE A 171 -6.90 -19.42 9.05
C ILE A 171 -7.65 -18.20 9.58
N TYR A 172 -6.90 -17.24 10.13
CA TYR A 172 -7.39 -15.91 10.47
C TYR A 172 -6.78 -14.91 9.50
N LEU A 173 -7.53 -13.85 9.16
CA LEU A 173 -7.07 -12.79 8.27
C LEU A 173 -6.96 -11.47 9.01
N TYR A 174 -5.88 -10.76 8.80
CA TYR A 174 -5.72 -9.38 9.23
C TYR A 174 -5.33 -8.51 8.04
N GLY A 175 -6.13 -7.48 7.74
CA GLY A 175 -5.83 -6.51 6.69
C GLY A 175 -6.17 -5.09 7.11
N ARG A 176 -5.32 -4.13 6.71
CA ARG A 176 -5.56 -2.70 6.90
C ARG A 176 -5.55 -1.97 5.56
N SER A 177 -6.35 -0.91 5.42
CA SER A 177 -6.41 -0.11 4.19
C SER A 177 -6.60 -1.00 2.96
N GLY A 178 -5.76 -0.92 1.94
CA GLY A 178 -5.78 -1.82 0.78
C GLY A 178 -5.67 -3.30 1.13
N GLY A 179 -4.96 -3.68 2.22
CA GLY A 179 -5.00 -5.05 2.73
C GLY A 179 -6.38 -5.47 3.23
N GLY A 180 -7.15 -4.52 3.80
CA GLY A 180 -8.55 -4.73 4.18
C GLY A 180 -9.47 -4.91 2.97
N TYR A 181 -9.17 -4.27 1.84
CA TYR A 181 -9.81 -4.51 0.55
C TYR A 181 -9.57 -5.95 0.09
N LEU A 182 -8.30 -6.43 0.10
CA LEU A 182 -7.95 -7.80 -0.29
C LEU A 182 -8.58 -8.86 0.63
N VAL A 183 -8.72 -8.58 1.94
CA VAL A 183 -9.45 -9.47 2.86
C VAL A 183 -10.89 -9.65 2.42
N GLN A 184 -11.57 -8.58 1.98
CA GLN A 184 -12.95 -8.67 1.48
C GLN A 184 -13.02 -9.52 0.20
N GLU A 185 -12.12 -9.32 -0.77
CA GLU A 185 -12.06 -10.15 -1.97
C GLU A 185 -11.79 -11.63 -1.64
N TYR A 186 -10.85 -11.90 -0.72
CA TYR A 186 -10.55 -13.26 -0.29
C TYR A 186 -11.76 -13.92 0.38
N LEU A 187 -12.46 -13.21 1.26
CA LEU A 187 -13.68 -13.71 1.90
C LEU A 187 -14.78 -14.02 0.88
N ALA A 188 -14.99 -13.18 -0.13
CA ALA A 188 -15.99 -13.43 -1.16
C ALA A 188 -15.77 -14.74 -1.94
N LYS A 189 -14.54 -15.28 -1.93
CA LYS A 189 -14.14 -16.46 -2.68
C LYS A 189 -13.80 -17.67 -1.80
N TYR A 190 -13.13 -17.43 -0.67
CA TYR A 190 -12.48 -18.46 0.13
C TYR A 190 -12.89 -18.48 1.62
N PHE A 191 -14.02 -17.85 1.99
CA PHE A 191 -14.48 -17.72 3.38
C PHE A 191 -14.53 -19.04 4.16
N ARG A 192 -14.80 -20.17 3.48
CA ARG A 192 -14.88 -21.49 4.09
C ARG A 192 -13.60 -21.92 4.81
N TYR A 193 -12.46 -21.36 4.40
CA TYR A 193 -11.15 -21.60 5.00
C TYR A 193 -10.78 -20.56 6.06
N VAL A 194 -11.66 -19.61 6.35
CA VAL A 194 -11.40 -18.51 7.30
C VAL A 194 -12.28 -18.66 8.53
N GLU A 195 -11.66 -18.65 9.71
CA GLU A 195 -12.35 -18.65 10.99
C GLU A 195 -12.78 -17.25 11.40
N ARG A 196 -11.84 -16.30 11.34
CA ARG A 196 -12.05 -14.89 11.69
C ARG A 196 -11.29 -13.96 10.77
N ALA A 197 -11.88 -12.80 10.48
CA ALA A 197 -11.25 -11.75 9.70
C ALA A 197 -11.34 -10.40 10.40
N PHE A 198 -10.20 -9.73 10.60
CA PHE A 198 -10.12 -8.38 11.14
C PHE A 198 -9.75 -7.40 10.02
N ILE A 199 -10.68 -6.51 9.68
CA ILE A 199 -10.51 -5.48 8.68
C ILE A 199 -10.35 -4.14 9.41
N ARG A 200 -9.24 -3.44 9.14
CA ARG A 200 -9.03 -2.09 9.65
C ARG A 200 -9.06 -1.10 8.49
N CYS A 201 -10.06 -0.21 8.49
CA CYS A 201 -10.25 0.83 7.49
C CYS A 201 -10.09 0.34 6.03
N GLY A 202 -10.67 -0.81 5.70
CA GLY A 202 -10.60 -1.38 4.35
C GLY A 202 -11.61 -0.68 3.42
N PRO A 203 -11.19 -0.09 2.28
CA PRO A 203 -12.12 0.47 1.30
C PRO A 203 -12.96 -0.64 0.67
N ASN A 204 -14.14 -0.25 0.15
CA ASN A 204 -14.99 -1.11 -0.66
C ASN A 204 -15.56 -0.28 -1.82
N PRO A 205 -15.14 -0.53 -3.07
CA PRO A 205 -15.48 0.33 -4.21
C PRO A 205 -16.97 0.41 -4.48
N LEU A 206 -17.72 -0.67 -4.28
CA LEU A 206 -19.17 -0.68 -4.51
C LEU A 206 -19.93 0.13 -3.45
N ILE A 207 -19.43 0.13 -2.22
CA ILE A 207 -20.02 0.92 -1.15
C ILE A 207 -19.60 2.39 -1.29
N MET A 208 -18.36 2.68 -1.62
CA MET A 208 -17.90 4.04 -1.88
C MET A 208 -18.72 4.69 -3.00
N GLU A 209 -18.97 3.97 -4.10
CA GLU A 209 -19.87 4.40 -5.16
C GLU A 209 -21.29 4.65 -4.64
N LYS A 210 -21.86 3.71 -3.87
CA LYS A 210 -23.19 3.84 -3.26
C LYS A 210 -23.31 5.06 -2.35
N LEU A 211 -22.23 5.42 -1.65
CA LEU A 211 -22.15 6.58 -0.77
C LEU A 211 -21.85 7.89 -1.53
N GLY A 212 -21.61 7.82 -2.86
CA GLY A 212 -21.28 8.97 -3.70
C GLY A 212 -19.89 9.54 -3.43
N PHE A 213 -18.92 8.69 -3.05
CA PHE A 213 -17.51 9.06 -2.81
C PHE A 213 -17.37 10.23 -1.83
N ILE A 214 -17.99 10.09 -0.65
CA ILE A 214 -18.04 11.14 0.38
C ILE A 214 -16.67 11.57 0.88
N GLU A 215 -15.66 10.68 0.81
CA GLU A 215 -14.25 10.92 1.13
C GLU A 215 -13.63 12.01 0.25
N SER A 216 -14.07 12.12 -0.99
CA SER A 216 -13.55 13.09 -1.95
C SER A 216 -13.73 14.55 -1.51
N ARG A 217 -14.72 14.83 -0.66
CA ARG A 217 -14.97 16.17 -0.11
C ARG A 217 -14.21 16.48 1.18
N PHE A 218 -13.34 15.59 1.58
CA PHE A 218 -12.61 15.71 2.84
C PHE A 218 -11.88 17.05 2.98
N LEU A 219 -11.09 17.47 1.97
CA LEU A 219 -10.32 18.73 2.05
C LEU A 219 -11.27 19.94 2.14
N LEU A 220 -12.29 20.00 1.29
CA LEU A 220 -13.30 21.06 1.32
C LEU A 220 -13.94 21.17 2.71
N ASN A 221 -14.36 20.04 3.28
CA ASN A 221 -14.97 20.00 4.59
C ASN A 221 -14.01 20.43 5.70
N SER A 222 -12.77 19.92 5.66
CA SER A 222 -11.71 20.24 6.62
C SER A 222 -11.40 21.73 6.65
N LEU A 223 -11.24 22.38 5.50
CA LEU A 223 -10.97 23.80 5.41
C LEU A 223 -12.16 24.67 5.84
N ASN A 224 -13.38 24.27 5.45
CA ASN A 224 -14.60 25.02 5.81
C ASN A 224 -14.88 25.00 7.32
N THR A 225 -14.40 24.00 8.07
CA THR A 225 -14.51 23.99 9.53
C THR A 225 -13.62 25.02 10.20
N VAL A 226 -12.52 25.45 9.54
CA VAL A 226 -11.61 26.49 10.04
C VAL A 226 -12.10 27.88 9.63
N ASP A 227 -12.19 28.10 8.32
CA ASP A 227 -12.67 29.35 7.71
C ASP A 227 -13.02 29.08 6.23
N SER A 228 -14.26 29.37 5.87
CA SER A 228 -14.79 29.18 4.51
C SER A 228 -14.03 30.00 3.43
N THR A 229 -13.24 31.01 3.81
CA THR A 229 -12.42 31.80 2.87
C THR A 229 -11.15 31.09 2.47
N VAL A 230 -10.64 30.14 3.27
CA VAL A 230 -9.39 29.41 3.01
C VAL A 230 -9.47 28.61 1.73
N TYR A 231 -10.62 28.01 1.46
CA TYR A 231 -10.81 27.24 0.23
C TYR A 231 -10.63 28.10 -1.03
N LYS A 232 -11.18 29.34 -1.04
CA LYS A 232 -10.98 30.31 -2.15
C LYS A 232 -9.53 30.75 -2.29
N LYS A 233 -8.79 30.83 -1.19
CA LYS A 233 -7.33 31.11 -1.26
C LYS A 233 -6.59 29.92 -1.88
N LEU A 234 -6.98 28.68 -1.57
CA LEU A 234 -6.42 27.47 -2.20
C LEU A 234 -6.64 27.51 -3.72
N GLU A 235 -7.87 27.77 -4.18
CA GLU A 235 -8.17 27.93 -5.60
C GLU A 235 -7.21 28.92 -6.25
N LYS A 236 -7.03 30.10 -5.66
CA LYS A 236 -6.13 31.12 -6.19
C LYS A 236 -4.65 30.71 -6.17
N VAL A 237 -4.16 30.05 -5.11
CA VAL A 237 -2.80 29.51 -5.02
C VAL A 237 -2.53 28.52 -6.14
N LEU A 238 -3.50 27.68 -6.50
CA LEU A 238 -3.39 26.72 -7.59
C LEU A 238 -3.48 27.39 -8.96
N ASP A 239 -4.42 28.30 -9.17
CA ASP A 239 -4.59 29.03 -10.43
C ASP A 239 -3.34 29.87 -10.79
N GLU A 240 -2.69 30.47 -9.80
CA GLU A 240 -1.47 31.27 -9.94
C GLU A 240 -0.20 30.40 -10.00
N ASN A 241 -0.31 29.06 -9.83
CA ASN A 241 0.81 28.12 -9.80
C ASN A 241 1.93 28.54 -8.80
N VAL A 242 1.55 29.04 -7.62
CA VAL A 242 2.47 29.51 -6.58
C VAL A 242 3.48 28.43 -6.18
N VAL A 243 3.03 27.16 -6.15
CA VAL A 243 3.84 25.95 -5.97
C VAL A 243 3.31 24.86 -6.90
N PRO A 244 4.08 23.78 -7.18
CA PRO A 244 3.58 22.67 -7.99
C PRO A 244 2.30 22.07 -7.41
N GLU A 245 1.22 22.08 -8.20
CA GLU A 245 -0.14 21.66 -7.79
C GLU A 245 -0.15 20.30 -7.10
N LEU A 246 0.38 19.27 -7.76
CA LEU A 246 0.36 17.90 -7.20
C LEU A 246 1.17 17.78 -5.90
N ASN A 247 2.23 18.58 -5.73
CA ASN A 247 2.97 18.62 -4.47
C ASN A 247 2.12 19.20 -3.35
N LEU A 248 1.41 20.29 -3.62
CA LEU A 248 0.52 20.90 -2.62
C LEU A 248 -0.64 19.96 -2.26
N LEU A 249 -1.34 19.42 -3.25
CA LEU A 249 -2.46 18.52 -3.03
C LEU A 249 -2.04 17.26 -2.28
N TRP A 250 -0.89 16.67 -2.64
CA TRP A 250 -0.33 15.53 -1.92
C TRP A 250 0.02 15.87 -0.47
N LEU A 251 0.65 17.01 -0.22
CA LEU A 251 0.93 17.47 1.12
C LEU A 251 -0.35 17.61 1.95
N LEU A 252 -1.38 18.29 1.42
CA LEU A 252 -2.65 18.49 2.12
C LEU A 252 -3.34 17.15 2.44
N ASN A 253 -3.30 16.18 1.53
CA ASN A 253 -3.78 14.83 1.77
C ASN A 253 -2.95 14.10 2.86
N ARG A 254 -1.61 14.15 2.78
CA ARG A 254 -0.72 13.48 3.74
C ARG A 254 -0.85 14.03 5.16
N LEU A 255 -1.16 15.30 5.34
CA LEU A 255 -1.43 15.89 6.66
C LEU A 255 -2.63 15.25 7.35
N ALA A 256 -3.64 14.84 6.59
CA ALA A 256 -4.80 14.15 7.14
C ALA A 256 -4.50 12.73 7.68
N TYR A 257 -3.44 12.11 7.22
CA TYR A 257 -2.96 10.88 7.86
C TYR A 257 -2.30 11.13 9.21
N GLN A 258 -1.68 12.30 9.41
CA GLN A 258 -0.88 12.58 10.61
C GLN A 258 -1.71 13.23 11.73
N PHE A 259 -2.62 14.12 11.35
CA PHE A 259 -3.39 14.92 12.30
C PHE A 259 -4.83 14.40 12.41
N GLN A 260 -5.35 14.38 13.64
CA GLN A 260 -6.77 14.05 13.88
C GLN A 260 -7.70 15.17 13.36
N ASP A 261 -7.25 16.41 13.48
CA ASP A 261 -7.85 17.60 12.90
C ASP A 261 -6.79 18.30 12.01
N PRO A 262 -6.74 17.99 10.71
CA PRO A 262 -5.76 18.57 9.78
C PRO A 262 -6.11 19.98 9.32
N GLY A 263 -7.36 20.44 9.46
CA GLY A 263 -7.84 21.72 8.96
C GLY A 263 -6.97 22.91 9.35
N PRO A 264 -6.61 23.11 10.63
CA PRO A 264 -5.79 24.25 11.06
C PRO A 264 -4.42 24.30 10.39
N ILE A 265 -3.73 23.18 10.25
CA ILE A 265 -2.41 23.15 9.61
C ILE A 265 -2.51 23.30 8.08
N GLN A 266 -3.54 22.71 7.46
CA GLN A 266 -3.82 22.88 6.05
C GLN A 266 -4.13 24.34 5.74
N ALA A 267 -4.99 24.97 6.54
CA ALA A 267 -5.34 26.40 6.40
C ALA A 267 -4.13 27.31 6.57
N LYS A 268 -3.26 27.06 7.55
CA LYS A 268 -2.04 27.80 7.77
C LYS A 268 -1.13 27.76 6.53
N ILE A 269 -0.90 26.58 5.95
CA ILE A 269 -0.05 26.45 4.75
C ILE A 269 -0.63 27.23 3.59
N ILE A 270 -1.94 27.14 3.36
CA ILE A 270 -2.64 27.84 2.29
C ILE A 270 -2.57 29.37 2.49
N ASP A 271 -2.80 29.85 3.71
CA ASP A 271 -2.73 31.28 4.04
C ASP A 271 -1.33 31.86 3.85
N GLU A 272 -0.30 31.12 4.25
CA GLU A 272 1.09 31.52 4.05
C GLU A 272 1.44 31.58 2.55
N LEU A 273 1.10 30.52 1.78
CA LEU A 273 1.34 30.50 0.32
C LEU A 273 0.59 31.63 -0.40
N PHE A 274 -0.64 31.92 0.00
CA PHE A 274 -1.43 33.04 -0.55
C PHE A 274 -0.77 34.41 -0.30
N GLN A 275 0.03 34.53 0.76
CA GLN A 275 0.83 35.70 1.11
C GLN A 275 2.25 35.64 0.54
N ASN A 276 2.58 34.69 -0.33
CA ASN A 276 3.94 34.42 -0.82
C ASN A 276 4.96 34.10 0.28
N ASN A 277 4.52 33.54 1.40
CA ASN A 277 5.36 32.95 2.44
C ASN A 277 5.38 31.42 2.27
N PHE A 278 6.58 30.85 2.14
CA PHE A 278 6.80 29.42 1.85
C PHE A 278 7.30 28.62 3.04
N ASP A 279 7.49 29.22 4.22
CA ASP A 279 8.23 28.64 5.35
C ASP A 279 7.62 27.29 5.80
N THR A 280 6.32 27.26 6.09
CA THR A 280 5.66 26.03 6.55
C THR A 280 5.61 24.97 5.44
N TYR A 281 5.30 25.35 4.20
CA TYR A 281 5.29 24.45 3.05
C TYR A 281 6.67 23.79 2.86
N GLN A 282 7.76 24.56 2.81
CA GLN A 282 9.12 24.05 2.63
C GLN A 282 9.53 23.13 3.78
N SER A 283 9.22 23.49 5.03
CA SER A 283 9.51 22.65 6.19
C SER A 283 8.90 21.25 6.08
N TYR A 284 7.72 21.10 5.47
CA TYR A 284 7.13 19.79 5.24
C TYR A 284 7.75 19.07 4.03
N MET A 285 8.06 19.80 2.95
CA MET A 285 8.71 19.22 1.77
C MET A 285 10.09 18.62 2.10
N GLU A 286 10.86 19.26 2.98
CA GLU A 286 12.17 18.79 3.45
C GLU A 286 12.09 17.49 4.27
N LYS A 287 10.99 17.21 4.97
CA LYS A 287 10.82 16.01 5.79
C LYS A 287 10.71 14.71 4.97
N GLY A 288 10.60 14.81 3.65
CA GLY A 288 10.41 13.65 2.76
C GLY A 288 9.00 13.05 2.83
N GLY A 289 8.62 12.32 1.80
CA GLY A 289 7.29 11.71 1.69
C GLY A 289 6.14 12.68 1.39
N TYR A 290 6.40 13.99 1.41
CA TYR A 290 5.46 15.04 1.03
C TYR A 290 5.73 15.59 -0.38
N ASP A 291 6.91 15.37 -0.93
CA ASP A 291 7.28 15.76 -2.30
C ASP A 291 6.79 14.71 -3.29
N TYR A 292 5.61 14.95 -3.85
CA TYR A 292 4.96 14.05 -4.79
C TYR A 292 5.75 13.86 -6.09
N LEU A 293 6.30 14.94 -6.64
CA LEU A 293 7.04 14.89 -7.91
C LEU A 293 8.34 14.10 -7.75
N LYS A 294 9.02 14.26 -6.62
CA LYS A 294 10.20 13.46 -6.27
C LYS A 294 9.83 12.00 -6.05
N LEU A 295 8.71 11.74 -5.39
CA LEU A 295 8.16 10.42 -5.17
C LEU A 295 7.88 9.72 -6.50
N LYS A 296 7.12 10.36 -7.40
CA LYS A 296 6.76 9.84 -8.72
C LYS A 296 7.96 9.64 -9.64
N GLY A 297 8.94 10.55 -9.60
CA GLY A 297 10.17 10.48 -10.40
C GLY A 297 11.19 9.44 -9.91
N ASN A 298 10.97 8.86 -8.73
CA ASN A 298 11.90 7.92 -8.13
C ASN A 298 11.65 6.49 -8.63
N LYS A 299 12.49 6.01 -9.57
CA LYS A 299 12.45 4.61 -10.05
C LYS A 299 12.55 3.59 -8.90
N VAL A 300 13.22 3.92 -7.79
CA VAL A 300 13.29 3.08 -6.59
C VAL A 300 11.90 2.93 -5.95
N LEU A 301 11.05 3.94 -6.04
CA LEU A 301 9.69 3.86 -5.51
C LEU A 301 8.80 2.94 -6.34
N ILE A 302 8.93 2.96 -7.67
CA ILE A 302 8.27 1.98 -8.56
C ILE A 302 8.67 0.58 -8.12
N ASN A 303 9.95 0.34 -7.83
CA ASN A 303 10.43 -0.94 -7.31
C ASN A 303 9.98 -1.21 -5.86
N GLN A 304 9.86 -0.18 -5.00
CA GLN A 304 9.50 -0.35 -3.58
C GLN A 304 7.99 -0.50 -3.34
N MET A 305 7.16 0.27 -4.04
CA MET A 305 5.70 0.14 -3.92
C MET A 305 5.15 -1.03 -4.75
N GLY A 306 5.95 -1.53 -5.69
CA GLY A 306 5.47 -2.47 -6.71
C GLY A 306 4.43 -1.81 -7.63
N ILE A 307 4.35 -2.30 -8.83
CA ILE A 307 3.37 -1.79 -9.82
C ILE A 307 1.93 -2.02 -9.37
N GLY A 308 1.67 -3.08 -8.59
CA GLY A 308 0.38 -3.29 -7.94
C GLY A 308 -0.07 -2.12 -7.05
N GLY A 309 0.89 -1.37 -6.47
CA GLY A 309 0.59 -0.16 -5.71
C GLY A 309 0.01 0.99 -6.54
N PHE A 310 0.35 1.07 -7.84
CA PHE A 310 -0.24 2.03 -8.77
C PHE A 310 -1.60 1.57 -9.32
N LEU A 311 -1.88 0.27 -9.32
CA LEU A 311 -3.16 -0.29 -9.74
C LEU A 311 -4.20 -0.20 -8.63
N ARG A 312 -3.80 -0.31 -7.36
CA ARG A 312 -4.70 -0.32 -6.21
C ARG A 312 -5.66 0.88 -6.12
N PRO A 313 -5.24 2.14 -6.41
CA PRO A 313 -6.18 3.26 -6.43
C PRO A 313 -7.34 3.05 -7.42
N ILE A 314 -7.07 2.50 -8.61
CA ILE A 314 -8.13 2.23 -9.59
C ILE A 314 -9.06 1.10 -9.13
N GLU A 315 -8.53 0.11 -8.45
CA GLU A 315 -9.35 -0.99 -7.92
C GLU A 315 -10.23 -0.56 -6.76
N CYS A 316 -9.74 0.36 -5.91
CA CYS A 316 -10.50 0.91 -4.78
C CYS A 316 -11.48 2.02 -5.19
N ASP A 317 -11.04 2.95 -6.07
CA ASP A 317 -11.74 4.20 -6.40
C ASP A 317 -12.03 4.31 -7.91
N GLY A 318 -11.97 3.19 -8.66
CA GLY A 318 -11.88 3.18 -10.12
C GLY A 318 -12.99 3.96 -10.80
N LYS A 319 -14.25 3.82 -10.37
CA LYS A 319 -15.36 4.53 -10.99
C LYS A 319 -15.25 6.04 -10.79
N TYR A 320 -14.72 6.49 -9.65
CA TYR A 320 -14.45 7.89 -9.36
C TYR A 320 -13.28 8.42 -10.18
N LEU A 321 -12.15 7.71 -10.16
CA LEU A 321 -10.94 8.12 -10.86
C LEU A 321 -11.06 8.10 -12.39
N LEU A 322 -11.91 7.23 -12.94
CA LEU A 322 -12.22 7.15 -14.38
C LEU A 322 -13.31 8.15 -14.79
N GLY A 323 -14.00 8.77 -13.84
CA GLY A 323 -15.00 9.80 -14.08
C GLY A 323 -14.40 11.16 -14.45
N PRO A 324 -15.26 12.15 -14.74
CA PRO A 324 -14.82 13.53 -14.93
C PRO A 324 -14.28 14.10 -13.61
N PRO A 325 -13.40 15.13 -13.69
CA PRO A 325 -12.93 15.81 -12.49
C PRO A 325 -14.11 16.38 -11.69
N PRO A 326 -14.06 16.33 -10.35
CA PRO A 326 -15.09 16.95 -9.51
C PRO A 326 -15.08 18.49 -9.68
N ASP A 327 -16.18 19.12 -9.32
CA ASP A 327 -16.36 20.57 -9.31
C ASP A 327 -15.71 21.26 -8.09
N TYR A 328 -14.88 20.53 -7.36
CA TYR A 328 -14.10 20.98 -6.20
C TYR A 328 -12.70 20.37 -6.23
N ILE A 329 -11.78 20.97 -5.49
CA ILE A 329 -10.40 20.47 -5.38
C ILE A 329 -10.38 19.23 -4.50
N ASP A 330 -10.07 18.08 -5.09
CA ASP A 330 -9.91 16.81 -4.39
C ASP A 330 -8.50 16.23 -4.57
N PRO A 331 -7.67 16.23 -3.51
CA PRO A 331 -6.33 15.64 -3.57
C PRO A 331 -6.30 14.16 -3.94
N ILE A 332 -7.33 13.39 -3.56
CA ILE A 332 -7.43 11.96 -3.89
C ILE A 332 -7.58 11.80 -5.40
N TYR A 333 -8.53 12.51 -6.00
CA TYR A 333 -8.75 12.46 -7.45
C TYR A 333 -7.49 12.82 -8.23
N TYR A 334 -6.92 14.00 -7.98
CA TYR A 334 -5.80 14.50 -8.79
C TYR A 334 -4.53 13.67 -8.59
N CYS A 335 -4.15 13.38 -7.34
CA CYS A 335 -2.90 12.65 -7.07
C CYS A 335 -2.99 11.17 -7.46
N PHE A 336 -4.08 10.48 -7.16
CA PHE A 336 -4.20 9.07 -7.49
C PHE A 336 -4.49 8.83 -8.98
N ARG A 337 -5.24 9.72 -9.64
CA ARG A 337 -5.41 9.67 -11.09
C ARG A 337 -4.07 9.85 -11.81
N ASP A 338 -3.25 10.80 -11.38
CA ASP A 338 -1.90 11.00 -11.93
C ASP A 338 -0.97 9.83 -11.64
N LEU A 339 -1.00 9.29 -10.41
CA LEU A 339 -0.21 8.12 -10.02
C LEU A 339 -0.54 6.89 -10.87
N SER A 340 -1.82 6.68 -11.16
CA SER A 340 -2.35 5.52 -11.89
C SER A 340 -2.52 5.79 -13.38
N SER A 341 -2.01 6.90 -13.90
CA SER A 341 -2.29 7.40 -15.26
C SER A 341 -2.04 6.37 -16.36
N ALA A 342 -0.97 5.57 -16.27
CA ALA A 342 -0.67 4.54 -17.25
C ALA A 342 -1.78 3.48 -17.35
N PHE A 343 -2.37 3.08 -16.24
CA PHE A 343 -3.48 2.12 -16.22
C PHE A 343 -4.80 2.76 -16.64
N ILE A 344 -5.05 4.01 -16.24
CA ILE A 344 -6.22 4.78 -16.67
C ILE A 344 -6.23 4.90 -18.19
N ASP A 345 -5.11 5.26 -18.79
CA ASP A 345 -4.92 5.32 -20.24
C ASP A 345 -5.30 4.01 -20.97
N LEU A 346 -4.92 2.86 -20.40
CA LEU A 346 -5.28 1.56 -20.97
C LEU A 346 -6.78 1.30 -20.92
N ILE A 347 -7.42 1.63 -19.80
CA ILE A 347 -8.87 1.46 -19.62
C ILE A 347 -9.64 2.40 -20.55
N GLU A 348 -9.29 3.68 -20.58
CA GLU A 348 -9.95 4.69 -21.45
C GLU A 348 -9.80 4.37 -22.95
N LYS A 349 -8.67 3.74 -23.33
CA LYS A 349 -8.44 3.26 -24.72
C LYS A 349 -9.04 1.87 -24.99
N ASN A 350 -9.80 1.29 -24.05
CA ASN A 350 -10.40 -0.05 -24.11
C ASN A 350 -9.39 -1.18 -24.41
N LYS A 351 -8.14 -1.02 -23.97
CA LYS A 351 -7.11 -2.07 -24.08
C LYS A 351 -7.21 -3.10 -22.97
N VAL A 352 -7.69 -2.67 -21.79
CA VAL A 352 -8.00 -3.53 -20.66
C VAL A 352 -9.37 -3.17 -20.09
N PRO A 353 -10.09 -4.12 -19.45
CA PRO A 353 -11.37 -3.82 -18.81
C PRO A 353 -11.17 -3.00 -17.54
N SER A 354 -12.22 -2.32 -17.07
CA SER A 354 -12.22 -1.75 -15.72
C SER A 354 -12.13 -2.85 -14.65
N PRO A 355 -11.49 -2.60 -13.49
CA PRO A 355 -11.45 -3.57 -12.40
C PRO A 355 -12.86 -3.95 -11.93
N ILE A 356 -13.02 -5.21 -11.52
CA ILE A 356 -14.29 -5.74 -11.02
C ILE A 356 -14.08 -6.22 -9.59
N PHE A 357 -14.84 -5.64 -8.67
CA PHE A 357 -14.90 -6.11 -7.28
C PHE A 357 -16.05 -7.12 -7.13
N PRO A 358 -15.93 -8.12 -6.24
CA PRO A 358 -17.02 -9.07 -5.99
C PRO A 358 -18.31 -8.39 -5.57
N SER A 359 -19.46 -8.86 -6.10
CA SER A 359 -20.77 -8.36 -5.70
C SER A 359 -20.99 -8.44 -4.20
N LEU A 360 -21.60 -7.43 -3.60
CA LEU A 360 -21.88 -7.35 -2.16
C LEU A 360 -22.72 -8.54 -1.66
N ASN A 361 -23.60 -9.09 -2.49
CA ASN A 361 -24.41 -10.25 -2.13
C ASN A 361 -23.56 -11.51 -1.87
N LYS A 362 -22.32 -11.58 -2.36
CA LYS A 362 -21.40 -12.66 -2.01
C LYS A 362 -21.04 -12.70 -0.54
N PHE A 363 -21.13 -11.59 0.16
CA PHE A 363 -20.86 -11.50 1.58
C PHE A 363 -22.00 -12.09 2.45
N GLU A 364 -23.20 -12.22 1.91
CA GLU A 364 -24.34 -12.84 2.62
C GLU A 364 -24.12 -14.35 2.90
N GLU A 365 -23.26 -15.00 2.12
CA GLU A 365 -22.88 -16.39 2.29
C GLU A 365 -21.69 -16.58 3.26
N VAL A 366 -21.04 -15.49 3.70
CA VAL A 366 -19.81 -15.53 4.48
C VAL A 366 -20.12 -15.80 5.95
N GLU A 367 -19.97 -17.04 6.38
CA GLU A 367 -20.18 -17.49 7.76
C GLU A 367 -19.05 -17.07 8.73
N THR A 368 -17.92 -16.61 8.20
CA THR A 368 -16.74 -16.12 8.96
C THR A 368 -17.15 -14.98 9.90
N GLU A 369 -16.65 -15.01 11.15
CA GLU A 369 -16.75 -13.83 12.02
C GLU A 369 -15.88 -12.70 11.47
N VAL A 370 -16.49 -11.56 11.16
CA VAL A 370 -15.82 -10.38 10.62
C VAL A 370 -15.88 -9.25 11.63
N PHE A 371 -14.72 -8.66 11.94
CA PHE A 371 -14.60 -7.44 12.73
C PHE A 371 -14.08 -6.31 11.85
N TYR A 372 -14.79 -5.20 11.82
CA TYR A 372 -14.37 -4.00 11.09
C TYR A 372 -14.06 -2.87 12.07
N LEU A 373 -12.83 -2.39 12.05
CA LEU A 373 -12.39 -1.22 12.80
C LEU A 373 -12.37 0.00 11.87
N ALA A 374 -13.17 1.00 12.18
CA ALA A 374 -13.27 2.25 11.43
C ALA A 374 -12.79 3.44 12.25
N GLY A 375 -12.15 4.40 11.61
CA GLY A 375 -11.84 5.71 12.17
C GLY A 375 -12.94 6.72 11.84
N LYS A 376 -13.43 7.48 12.86
CA LYS A 376 -14.44 8.50 12.63
C LYS A 376 -13.94 9.63 11.73
N ASN A 377 -12.65 9.94 11.83
CA ASN A 377 -11.96 11.00 11.08
C ASN A 377 -11.11 10.44 9.92
N ASP A 378 -11.43 9.22 9.47
CA ASP A 378 -10.74 8.60 8.35
C ASP A 378 -11.18 9.26 7.03
N HIS A 379 -10.22 9.92 6.37
CA HIS A 379 -10.44 10.62 5.11
C HIS A 379 -10.28 9.75 3.87
N MET A 380 -9.75 8.52 4.03
CA MET A 380 -9.52 7.59 2.92
C MET A 380 -10.57 6.48 2.85
N SER A 381 -11.01 6.01 4.01
CA SER A 381 -11.99 4.94 4.13
C SER A 381 -13.03 5.34 5.18
N PRO A 382 -14.01 6.18 4.81
CA PRO A 382 -15.01 6.68 5.73
C PRO A 382 -15.71 5.58 6.52
N TYR A 383 -15.98 5.80 7.81
CA TYR A 383 -16.59 4.77 8.68
C TYR A 383 -17.94 4.26 8.17
N GLN A 384 -18.60 5.03 7.32
CA GLN A 384 -19.86 4.66 6.66
C GLN A 384 -19.70 3.40 5.79
N ILE A 385 -18.49 3.13 5.28
CA ILE A 385 -18.18 1.87 4.57
C ILE A 385 -18.42 0.68 5.52
N GLY A 386 -17.89 0.76 6.74
CA GLY A 386 -18.11 -0.27 7.76
C GLY A 386 -19.58 -0.42 8.14
N VAL A 387 -20.33 0.68 8.23
CA VAL A 387 -21.78 0.66 8.51
C VAL A 387 -22.55 -0.06 7.39
N GLU A 388 -22.24 0.25 6.13
CA GLU A 388 -22.90 -0.37 4.99
C GLU A 388 -22.51 -1.85 4.83
N LEU A 389 -21.24 -2.21 5.02
CA LEU A 389 -20.76 -3.61 4.97
C LEU A 389 -21.50 -4.52 5.96
N GLY A 390 -21.84 -4.01 7.14
CA GLY A 390 -22.58 -4.75 8.16
C GLY A 390 -23.98 -5.22 7.72
N LYS A 391 -24.49 -4.69 6.61
CA LYS A 391 -25.78 -5.13 6.05
C LYS A 391 -25.66 -6.45 5.25
N TYR A 392 -24.44 -6.84 4.89
CA TYR A 392 -24.18 -7.98 4.02
C TYR A 392 -23.52 -9.15 4.75
N PHE A 393 -22.74 -8.91 5.80
CA PHE A 393 -22.09 -9.98 6.55
C PHE A 393 -22.98 -10.52 7.68
N PRO A 394 -23.32 -11.82 7.72
CA PRO A 394 -24.15 -12.40 8.79
C PRO A 394 -23.53 -12.30 10.18
N ASN A 395 -22.21 -12.48 10.29
CA ASN A 395 -21.47 -12.50 11.55
C ASN A 395 -20.52 -11.31 11.64
N TYR A 396 -21.07 -10.10 11.73
CA TYR A 396 -20.32 -8.87 11.64
C TYR A 396 -20.33 -8.05 12.93
N GLU A 397 -19.20 -7.45 13.24
CA GLU A 397 -19.06 -6.49 14.33
C GLU A 397 -18.31 -5.25 13.84
N LEU A 398 -18.87 -4.08 14.08
CA LEU A 398 -18.28 -2.78 13.77
C LEU A 398 -17.85 -2.08 15.05
N PHE A 399 -16.65 -1.51 15.04
CA PHE A 399 -16.22 -0.57 16.05
C PHE A 399 -15.71 0.71 15.40
N ILE A 400 -16.33 1.84 15.70
CA ILE A 400 -15.94 3.17 15.23
C ILE A 400 -15.20 3.87 16.37
N SER A 401 -13.93 4.17 16.15
CA SER A 401 -13.09 4.91 17.09
C SER A 401 -12.94 6.36 16.67
N ASP A 402 -12.78 7.25 17.63
CA ASP A 402 -12.44 8.66 17.38
C ASP A 402 -10.96 8.78 16.96
N ASP A 403 -10.66 8.31 15.76
CA ASP A 403 -9.31 8.27 15.19
C ASP A 403 -9.35 8.50 13.68
N ASN A 404 -8.17 8.72 13.09
CA ASN A 404 -7.98 8.87 11.64
C ASN A 404 -7.56 7.53 10.99
N HIS A 405 -7.16 7.56 9.70
CA HIS A 405 -6.77 6.38 8.93
C HIS A 405 -5.60 5.58 9.56
N LEU A 406 -4.65 6.23 10.21
CA LEU A 406 -3.48 5.56 10.82
C LEU A 406 -3.75 4.96 12.19
N PHE A 407 -4.82 5.38 12.87
CA PHE A 407 -5.17 4.91 14.22
C PHE A 407 -4.07 5.17 15.25
N ASN A 408 -3.54 6.40 15.26
CA ASN A 408 -2.44 6.78 16.13
C ASN A 408 -2.86 7.21 17.54
N LYS A 409 -4.12 7.68 17.70
CA LYS A 409 -4.63 8.25 18.96
C LYS A 409 -4.65 7.22 20.09
N HIS A 410 -5.09 5.99 19.77
CA HIS A 410 -5.23 4.91 20.73
C HIS A 410 -4.39 3.67 20.38
N LYS A 411 -3.22 3.90 19.76
CA LYS A 411 -2.35 2.85 19.22
C LYS A 411 -2.10 1.67 20.16
N ASP A 412 -2.01 1.91 21.48
CA ASP A 412 -1.78 0.87 22.50
C ASP A 412 -3.04 0.05 22.83
N CYS A 413 -4.22 0.51 22.44
CA CYS A 413 -5.48 -0.16 22.74
C CYS A 413 -5.97 -1.06 21.60
N TYR A 414 -5.68 -0.72 20.35
CA TYR A 414 -6.12 -1.51 19.21
C TYR A 414 -5.53 -2.92 19.14
N PRO A 415 -4.28 -3.18 19.58
CA PRO A 415 -3.78 -4.54 19.71
C PRO A 415 -4.61 -5.39 20.67
N LEU A 416 -5.04 -4.83 21.81
CA LEU A 416 -5.88 -5.53 22.78
C LEU A 416 -7.25 -5.88 22.18
N LEU A 417 -7.85 -4.94 21.43
CA LEU A 417 -9.11 -5.14 20.73
C LEU A 417 -9.00 -6.29 19.72
N ARG A 418 -8.01 -6.23 18.86
CA ARG A 418 -7.76 -7.24 17.82
C ARG A 418 -7.45 -8.62 18.42
N ASN A 419 -6.56 -8.67 19.43
CA ASN A 419 -6.20 -9.94 20.07
C ASN A 419 -7.40 -10.55 20.81
N ALA A 420 -8.25 -9.74 21.43
CA ALA A 420 -9.49 -10.20 22.07
C ALA A 420 -10.45 -10.80 21.02
N PHE A 421 -10.62 -10.14 19.88
CA PHE A 421 -11.42 -10.66 18.79
C PHE A 421 -10.87 -11.99 18.25
N PHE A 422 -9.58 -12.07 17.92
CA PHE A 422 -9.00 -13.29 17.38
C PHE A 422 -9.02 -14.46 18.36
N LYS A 423 -8.91 -14.20 19.67
CA LYS A 423 -8.99 -15.27 20.68
C LYS A 423 -10.43 -15.73 20.93
N HIS A 424 -11.38 -14.81 20.97
CA HIS A 424 -12.67 -15.05 21.61
C HIS A 424 -13.90 -14.77 20.73
N GLY A 425 -13.71 -14.14 19.55
CA GLY A 425 -14.80 -13.83 18.61
C GLY A 425 -15.66 -12.64 19.00
N ASN A 426 -16.66 -12.35 18.14
CA ASN A 426 -17.50 -11.16 18.20
C ASN A 426 -18.36 -11.05 19.49
N SER A 427 -18.88 -12.16 19.99
CA SER A 427 -19.82 -12.15 21.12
C SER A 427 -19.15 -12.14 22.49
N SER A 428 -17.81 -12.16 22.56
CA SER A 428 -17.08 -12.38 23.79
C SER A 428 -17.12 -11.20 24.77
N ARG A 429 -17.05 -11.51 26.06
CA ARG A 429 -16.91 -10.52 27.14
C ARG A 429 -15.60 -9.76 27.00
N GLN A 430 -14.51 -10.43 26.64
CA GLN A 430 -13.17 -9.86 26.50
C GLN A 430 -13.15 -8.79 25.40
N LEU A 431 -13.80 -9.04 24.26
CA LEU A 431 -13.93 -8.05 23.20
C LEU A 431 -14.74 -6.84 23.64
N LYS A 432 -15.85 -7.06 24.36
CA LYS A 432 -16.67 -5.98 24.93
C LYS A 432 -15.89 -5.10 25.91
N GLU A 433 -15.07 -5.72 26.77
CA GLU A 433 -14.19 -5.01 27.69
C GLU A 433 -13.10 -4.22 26.97
N ALA A 434 -12.47 -4.79 25.91
CA ALA A 434 -11.48 -4.08 25.11
C ALA A 434 -12.06 -2.84 24.41
N LYS A 435 -13.27 -2.95 23.85
CA LYS A 435 -13.99 -1.79 23.28
C LYS A 435 -14.26 -0.71 24.32
N LYS A 436 -14.75 -1.12 25.50
CA LYS A 436 -15.04 -0.18 26.59
C LYS A 436 -13.79 0.57 27.03
N ASN A 437 -12.64 -0.08 27.06
CA ASN A 437 -11.37 0.57 27.43
C ASN A 437 -10.95 1.68 26.46
N ILE A 438 -11.21 1.53 25.16
CA ILE A 438 -10.98 2.59 24.17
C ILE A 438 -11.97 3.74 24.39
N LEU A 439 -13.25 3.46 24.47
CA LEU A 439 -14.29 4.47 24.71
C LEU A 439 -14.07 5.26 26.01
N CYS A 440 -13.65 4.60 27.10
CA CYS A 440 -13.35 5.30 28.35
C CYS A 440 -12.15 6.24 28.24
N LYS A 441 -11.17 5.96 27.35
CA LYS A 441 -10.07 6.88 27.07
C LYS A 441 -10.52 8.06 26.23
N GLU A 442 -11.39 7.82 25.23
CA GLU A 442 -11.99 8.89 24.40
C GLU A 442 -12.79 9.88 25.26
N TRP A 443 -13.55 9.39 26.26
CA TRP A 443 -14.35 10.24 27.19
C TRP A 443 -13.50 11.08 28.15
N LYS A 444 -12.26 10.65 28.45
CA LYS A 444 -11.37 11.39 29.36
C LYS A 444 -10.56 12.49 28.66
N LEU A 445 -10.57 12.50 27.35
CA LEU A 445 -9.82 13.46 26.52
C LEU A 445 -10.72 14.60 25.99
N ASN A 446 -12.04 14.48 26.14
CA ASN A 446 -13.05 15.50 25.86
C ASN A 446 -13.49 16.16 27.19
#